data_72621e7e4c41cba33c95878a2792f093
#
_entry.id   72621e7e4c41cba33c95878a2792f093
#
_cell.length_a   1.000
_cell.length_b   1.000
_cell.length_c   1.000
_cell.angle_alpha   90.00
_cell.angle_beta   90.00
_cell.angle_gamma   90.00
#
_symmetry.space_group_name_H-M   'P 1'
#
loop_
_entity.id
_entity.type
_entity.pdbx_description
1 polymer ?
#
loop_
_entity_poly.entity_id
_entity_poly.type
_entity_poly.pdbx_seq_one_letter_code
_entity_poly.pdbx_strand_id
1 'polypeptide(L)'
;MVVCDPLTDLYNPNLIRASLGSIFTRQVVSATSGETLKWLKDNNIKIYTAQLQDSSWYYDTDMKCGTALVMGTEHDGLSTFWRMHADAHVKIPMLGSMDSLNVSVSSAILMFEAVRQRHSCRQVYGPVRKNQGITHERAKNDHVVRKTLEITHEKRERQ
;
A
#
# COMPACT_ATOMS: atom_id res chain seq x y z
N MET A 1 1.92 -3.83 5.61
CA MET A 1 2.99 -3.17 4.86
C MET A 1 3.93 -4.24 4.33
N VAL A 2 4.38 -4.15 3.08
CA VAL A 2 5.36 -5.07 2.50
C VAL A 2 6.65 -4.29 2.23
N VAL A 3 7.79 -4.82 2.68
CA VAL A 3 9.12 -4.32 2.35
C VAL A 3 9.68 -5.24 1.27
N CYS A 4 9.81 -4.69 0.05
CA CYS A 4 10.30 -5.47 -1.09
C CYS A 4 11.82 -5.45 -1.14
N ASP A 5 12.42 -6.62 -1.36
CA ASP A 5 13.86 -6.81 -1.54
C ASP A 5 14.70 -6.10 -0.44
N PRO A 6 14.43 -6.36 0.86
CA PRO A 6 15.12 -5.67 1.94
C PRO A 6 16.62 -5.97 1.94
N LEU A 7 17.43 -4.93 2.11
CA LEU A 7 18.89 -5.05 2.24
C LEU A 7 19.33 -5.34 3.66
N THR A 8 18.43 -5.28 4.63
CA THR A 8 18.70 -5.51 6.05
C THR A 8 17.54 -6.27 6.69
N ASP A 9 17.83 -6.92 7.81
CA ASP A 9 16.81 -7.60 8.61
C ASP A 9 15.78 -6.59 9.16
N LEU A 10 14.49 -6.94 9.06
CA LEU A 10 13.39 -6.15 9.63
C LEU A 10 13.51 -6.00 11.16
N TYR A 11 14.17 -6.93 11.81
CA TYR A 11 14.41 -6.90 13.27
C TYR A 11 15.76 -6.32 13.65
N ASN A 12 16.43 -5.64 12.74
CA ASN A 12 17.66 -4.92 13.06
C ASN A 12 17.42 -3.92 14.21
N PRO A 13 18.26 -3.88 15.23
CA PRO A 13 18.07 -2.99 16.39
C PRO A 13 17.92 -1.52 16.06
N ASN A 14 18.58 -1.04 15.01
CA ASN A 14 18.46 0.34 14.57
C ASN A 14 17.07 0.62 13.96
N LEU A 15 16.52 -0.34 13.20
CA LEU A 15 15.19 -0.24 12.63
C LEU A 15 14.12 -0.29 13.73
N ILE A 16 14.26 -1.19 14.70
CA ILE A 16 13.36 -1.26 15.86
C ILE A 16 13.35 0.07 16.62
N ARG A 17 14.54 0.64 16.87
CA ARG A 17 14.69 1.91 17.57
C ARG A 17 14.10 3.07 16.76
N ALA A 18 14.37 3.15 15.45
CA ALA A 18 13.84 4.18 14.56
C ALA A 18 12.31 4.12 14.42
N SER A 19 11.74 2.92 14.46
CA SER A 19 10.28 2.71 14.41
C SER A 19 9.58 2.87 15.77
N LEU A 20 10.33 3.19 16.85
CA LEU A 20 9.83 3.21 18.23
C LEU A 20 9.09 1.91 18.60
N GLY A 21 9.52 0.78 18.07
CA GLY A 21 8.89 -0.53 18.26
C GLY A 21 7.58 -0.74 17.52
N SER A 22 7.14 0.19 16.67
CA SER A 22 5.87 0.06 15.93
C SER A 22 5.86 -1.12 14.95
N ILE A 23 7.03 -1.62 14.58
CA ILE A 23 7.17 -2.83 13.75
C ILE A 23 6.50 -4.06 14.38
N PHE A 24 6.40 -4.11 15.71
CA PHE A 24 5.74 -5.20 16.43
C PHE A 24 4.22 -5.01 16.55
N THR A 25 3.71 -3.81 16.30
CA THR A 25 2.28 -3.48 16.46
C THR A 25 1.50 -3.57 15.16
N ARG A 26 2.17 -3.73 14.02
CA ARG A 26 1.57 -3.78 12.69
C ARG A 26 2.13 -4.95 11.90
N GLN A 27 1.35 -5.42 10.96
CA GLN A 27 1.80 -6.46 10.04
C GLN A 27 2.79 -5.84 9.03
N VAL A 28 4.06 -6.15 9.22
CA VAL A 28 5.13 -5.81 8.30
C VAL A 28 5.76 -7.13 7.85
N VAL A 29 5.83 -7.33 6.55
CA VAL A 29 6.41 -8.53 5.95
C VAL A 29 7.48 -8.14 4.95
N SER A 30 8.48 -8.98 4.78
CA SER A 30 9.46 -8.89 3.70
C SER A 30 9.12 -9.90 2.62
N ALA A 31 9.26 -9.49 1.36
CA ALA A 31 9.07 -10.37 0.22
C ALA A 31 9.91 -9.85 -0.96
N THR A 32 10.05 -10.65 -1.99
CA THR A 32 10.63 -10.17 -3.24
C THR A 32 9.64 -9.31 -4.01
N SER A 33 10.12 -8.39 -4.83
CA SER A 33 9.27 -7.59 -5.71
C SER A 33 8.42 -8.47 -6.64
N GLY A 34 8.97 -9.58 -7.13
CA GLY A 34 8.24 -10.52 -8.00
C GLY A 34 7.09 -11.23 -7.30
N GLU A 35 7.32 -11.75 -6.09
CA GLU A 35 6.27 -12.38 -5.28
C GLU A 35 5.17 -11.38 -4.92
N THR A 36 5.56 -10.18 -4.53
CA THR A 36 4.62 -9.10 -4.18
C THR A 36 3.77 -8.71 -5.40
N LEU A 37 4.38 -8.53 -6.56
CA LEU A 37 3.67 -8.21 -7.80
C LEU A 37 2.64 -9.29 -8.16
N LYS A 38 3.06 -10.55 -8.13
CA LYS A 38 2.17 -11.68 -8.39
C LYS A 38 0.98 -11.67 -7.44
N TRP A 39 1.23 -11.52 -6.14
CA TRP A 39 0.18 -11.49 -5.13
C TRP A 39 -0.79 -10.33 -5.34
N LEU A 40 -0.30 -9.12 -5.66
CA LEU A 40 -1.14 -7.96 -5.94
C LEU A 40 -2.06 -8.21 -7.15
N LYS A 41 -1.54 -8.78 -8.23
CA LYS A 41 -2.31 -9.12 -9.44
C LYS A 41 -3.34 -10.21 -9.18
N ASP A 42 -2.97 -11.28 -8.49
CA ASP A 42 -3.87 -12.39 -8.14
C ASP A 42 -5.07 -11.93 -7.28
N ASN A 43 -4.88 -10.85 -6.51
CA ASN A 43 -5.93 -10.26 -5.67
C ASN A 43 -6.62 -9.04 -6.31
N ASN A 44 -6.36 -8.73 -7.57
CA ASN A 44 -6.92 -7.57 -8.30
C ASN A 44 -6.68 -6.24 -7.56
N ILE A 45 -5.49 -6.07 -6.98
CA ILE A 45 -5.07 -4.84 -6.31
C ILE A 45 -4.33 -3.98 -7.31
N LYS A 46 -4.81 -2.77 -7.58
CA LYS A 46 -4.16 -1.80 -8.46
C LYS A 46 -2.88 -1.26 -7.83
N ILE A 47 -1.87 -1.11 -8.64
CA ILE A 47 -0.53 -0.69 -8.24
C ILE A 47 -0.29 0.74 -8.69
N TYR A 48 -0.13 1.64 -7.73
CA TYR A 48 0.20 3.04 -7.97
C TYR A 48 1.59 3.36 -7.45
N THR A 49 2.43 3.91 -8.30
CA THR A 49 3.78 4.35 -7.92
C THR A 49 3.80 5.86 -7.71
N ALA A 50 4.46 6.29 -6.63
CA ALA A 50 4.67 7.71 -6.36
C ALA A 50 5.96 8.17 -7.07
N GLN A 51 5.81 8.98 -8.13
CA GLN A 51 6.93 9.54 -8.90
C GLN A 51 6.54 10.87 -9.54
N LEU A 52 7.54 11.67 -9.95
CA LEU A 52 7.30 12.98 -10.55
C LEU A 52 7.03 12.89 -12.05
N GLN A 53 7.80 12.05 -12.77
CA GLN A 53 7.72 11.93 -14.22
C GLN A 53 6.56 11.05 -14.66
N ASP A 54 5.93 11.38 -15.78
CA ASP A 54 4.85 10.62 -16.42
C ASP A 54 3.70 10.27 -15.47
N SER A 55 3.34 11.21 -14.58
CA SER A 55 2.41 10.96 -13.49
C SER A 55 1.24 11.94 -13.48
N SER A 56 0.07 11.46 -13.08
CA SER A 56 -1.14 12.25 -12.83
C SER A 56 -1.17 12.80 -11.40
N TRP A 57 -1.98 13.82 -11.16
CA TRP A 57 -2.21 14.27 -9.78
C TRP A 57 -2.90 13.18 -8.98
N TYR A 58 -2.45 12.97 -7.74
CA TYR A 58 -2.97 11.90 -6.88
C TYR A 58 -4.48 11.99 -6.65
N TYR A 59 -5.03 13.20 -6.62
CA TYR A 59 -6.46 13.44 -6.40
C TYR A 59 -7.32 13.21 -7.66
N ASP A 60 -6.71 13.13 -8.85
CA ASP A 60 -7.39 12.80 -10.11
C ASP A 60 -7.39 11.29 -10.37
N THR A 61 -6.74 10.51 -9.51
CA THR A 61 -6.59 9.05 -9.66
C THR A 61 -7.65 8.31 -8.84
N ASP A 62 -8.32 7.33 -9.44
CA ASP A 62 -9.35 6.53 -8.74
C ASP A 62 -8.72 5.46 -7.82
N MET A 63 -8.73 5.71 -6.52
CA MET A 63 -8.22 4.82 -5.47
C MET A 63 -9.31 4.12 -4.64
N LYS A 64 -10.54 4.02 -5.15
CA LYS A 64 -11.69 3.43 -4.42
C LYS A 64 -11.57 1.93 -4.25
N CYS A 65 -10.97 1.24 -5.22
CA CYS A 65 -10.74 -0.21 -5.19
C CYS A 65 -9.53 -0.59 -4.33
N GLY A 66 -9.20 -1.88 -4.30
CA GLY A 66 -7.95 -2.37 -3.71
C GLY A 66 -6.75 -1.65 -4.32
N THR A 67 -5.93 -1.01 -3.50
CA THR A 67 -4.85 -0.11 -3.93
C THR A 67 -3.58 -0.43 -3.18
N ALA A 68 -2.50 -0.66 -3.90
CA ALA A 68 -1.15 -0.72 -3.40
C ALA A 68 -0.41 0.58 -3.79
N LEU A 69 0.12 1.28 -2.80
CA LEU A 69 0.95 2.46 -3.00
C LEU A 69 2.41 2.02 -2.90
N VAL A 70 3.16 2.18 -3.97
CA VAL A 70 4.58 1.81 -4.03
C VAL A 70 5.41 3.08 -3.95
N MET A 71 6.24 3.14 -2.91
CA MET A 71 7.15 4.25 -2.64
C MET A 71 8.58 3.81 -2.95
N GLY A 72 9.36 4.70 -3.51
CA GLY A 72 10.79 4.48 -3.72
C GLY A 72 11.61 4.74 -2.47
N THR A 73 12.90 4.38 -2.53
CA THR A 73 13.88 4.78 -1.52
C THR A 73 14.21 6.27 -1.64
N GLU A 74 14.70 6.87 -0.57
CA GLU A 74 15.12 8.28 -0.58
C GLU A 74 16.33 8.52 -1.50
N HIS A 75 17.18 7.52 -1.65
CA HIS A 75 18.42 7.62 -2.42
C HIS A 75 18.19 7.32 -3.91
N ASP A 76 17.65 6.12 -4.22
CA ASP A 76 17.56 5.63 -5.60
C ASP A 76 16.18 5.85 -6.21
N GLY A 77 15.23 6.32 -5.41
CA GLY A 77 13.85 6.48 -5.82
C GLY A 77 13.17 5.14 -6.09
N LEU A 78 12.31 5.11 -7.08
CA LEU A 78 11.52 3.95 -7.44
C LEU A 78 12.28 3.08 -8.45
N SER A 79 12.34 1.77 -8.20
CA SER A 79 13.00 0.84 -9.13
C SER A 79 12.27 0.77 -10.47
N THR A 80 13.02 0.50 -11.54
CA THR A 80 12.48 0.31 -12.89
C THR A 80 11.44 -0.80 -12.92
N PHE A 81 11.63 -1.86 -12.12
CA PHE A 81 10.67 -2.96 -12.01
C PHE A 81 9.28 -2.45 -11.63
N TRP A 82 9.15 -1.65 -10.57
CA TRP A 82 7.87 -1.13 -10.12
C TRP A 82 7.27 -0.09 -11.07
N ARG A 83 8.12 0.72 -11.74
CA ARG A 83 7.65 1.65 -12.78
C ARG A 83 6.99 0.92 -13.94
N MET A 84 7.59 -0.18 -14.40
CA MET A 84 7.07 -0.94 -15.55
C MET A 84 5.79 -1.74 -15.24
N HIS A 85 5.57 -2.10 -13.98
CA HIS A 85 4.44 -2.95 -13.57
C HIS A 85 3.31 -2.19 -12.87
N ALA A 86 3.44 -0.88 -12.73
CA ALA A 86 2.39 -0.04 -12.15
C ALA A 86 1.21 0.12 -13.10
N ASP A 87 0.00 0.19 -12.55
CA ASP A 87 -1.22 0.51 -13.31
C ASP A 87 -1.32 2.01 -13.57
N ALA A 88 -0.76 2.84 -12.69
CA ALA A 88 -0.64 4.28 -12.89
C ALA A 88 0.47 4.88 -12.01
N HIS A 89 0.91 6.08 -12.40
CA HIS A 89 1.88 6.87 -11.67
C HIS A 89 1.20 8.11 -11.09
N VAL A 90 1.45 8.40 -9.82
CA VAL A 90 0.82 9.50 -9.11
C VAL A 90 1.86 10.43 -8.53
N LYS A 91 1.56 11.72 -8.51
CA LYS A 91 2.38 12.75 -7.88
C LYS A 91 1.59 13.64 -6.96
N ILE A 92 2.27 14.15 -5.93
CA ILE A 92 1.75 15.19 -5.05
C ILE A 92 2.21 16.54 -5.63
N PRO A 93 1.32 17.53 -5.83
CA PRO A 93 1.72 18.82 -6.36
C PRO A 93 2.64 19.54 -5.37
N MET A 94 3.79 19.98 -5.88
CA MET A 94 4.76 20.77 -5.14
C MET A 94 4.73 22.21 -5.66
N LEU A 95 4.45 23.15 -4.78
CA LEU A 95 4.33 24.59 -5.13
C LEU A 95 5.59 25.41 -4.82
N GLY A 96 6.65 24.76 -4.35
CA GLY A 96 7.89 25.40 -3.95
C GLY A 96 9.10 24.96 -4.77
N SER A 97 10.29 25.31 -4.30
CA SER A 97 11.57 24.90 -4.89
C SER A 97 12.00 23.48 -4.56
N MET A 98 11.26 22.80 -3.67
CA MET A 98 11.53 21.41 -3.30
C MET A 98 10.75 20.48 -4.23
N ASP A 99 11.44 19.49 -4.80
CA ASP A 99 10.84 18.55 -5.75
C ASP A 99 10.16 17.36 -5.10
N SER A 100 10.42 17.11 -3.82
CA SER A 100 9.87 15.94 -3.12
C SER A 100 9.62 16.20 -1.64
N LEU A 101 8.65 15.47 -1.08
CA LEU A 101 8.41 15.37 0.35
C LEU A 101 9.09 14.12 0.92
N ASN A 102 9.31 14.11 2.21
CA ASN A 102 9.70 12.90 2.92
C ASN A 102 8.74 11.75 2.59
N VAL A 103 9.27 10.54 2.42
CA VAL A 103 8.52 9.36 1.99
C VAL A 103 7.36 9.01 2.92
N SER A 104 7.51 9.21 4.23
CA SER A 104 6.44 8.94 5.19
C SER A 104 5.29 9.95 5.07
N VAL A 105 5.60 11.22 4.82
CA VAL A 105 4.61 12.28 4.58
C VAL A 105 3.89 12.03 3.27
N SER A 106 4.60 11.72 2.20
CA SER A 106 4.02 11.36 0.90
C SER A 106 3.09 10.15 1.01
N SER A 107 3.54 9.11 1.72
CA SER A 107 2.73 7.91 1.95
C SER A 107 1.46 8.23 2.72
N ALA A 108 1.55 9.07 3.75
CA ALA A 108 0.39 9.48 4.54
C ALA A 108 -0.65 10.22 3.67
N ILE A 109 -0.22 11.20 2.87
CA ILE A 109 -1.11 11.96 1.98
C ILE A 109 -1.85 11.00 1.03
N LEU A 110 -1.15 10.11 0.36
CA LEU A 110 -1.74 9.16 -0.59
C LEU A 110 -2.68 8.16 0.08
N MET A 111 -2.32 7.65 1.27
CA MET A 111 -3.17 6.75 2.04
C MET A 111 -4.46 7.44 2.49
N PHE A 112 -4.38 8.68 2.99
CA PHE A 112 -5.56 9.44 3.39
C PHE A 112 -6.46 9.78 2.22
N GLU A 113 -5.91 10.05 1.04
CA GLU A 113 -6.72 10.25 -0.17
C GLU A 113 -7.49 8.99 -0.54
N ALA A 114 -6.84 7.83 -0.55
CA ALA A 114 -7.53 6.56 -0.79
C ALA A 114 -8.66 6.31 0.22
N VAL A 115 -8.42 6.62 1.50
CA VAL A 115 -9.46 6.54 2.55
C VAL A 115 -10.59 7.53 2.28
N ARG A 116 -10.28 8.78 1.96
CA ARG A 116 -11.27 9.82 1.65
C ARG A 116 -12.19 9.38 0.51
N GLN A 117 -11.63 8.90 -0.60
CA GLN A 117 -12.40 8.46 -1.76
C GLN A 117 -13.34 7.30 -1.42
N ARG A 118 -12.90 6.34 -0.62
CA ARG A 118 -13.71 5.20 -0.17
C ARG A 118 -14.84 5.63 0.76
N HIS A 119 -14.60 6.60 1.64
CA HIS A 119 -15.63 7.14 2.53
C HIS A 119 -16.68 7.94 1.76
N SER A 120 -16.28 8.77 0.80
CA SER A 120 -17.22 9.53 -0.04
C SER A 120 -18.12 8.60 -0.85
N CYS A 121 -17.60 7.47 -1.34
CA CYS A 121 -18.38 6.47 -2.04
C CYS A 121 -19.46 5.82 -1.14
N ARG A 122 -19.16 5.60 0.15
CA ARG A 122 -20.14 5.06 1.12
C ARG A 122 -21.29 6.02 1.42
N GLN A 123 -21.05 7.33 1.41
CA GLN A 123 -22.09 8.33 1.66
C GLN A 123 -23.09 8.45 0.50
N VAL A 124 -22.64 8.26 -0.74
CA VAL A 124 -23.51 8.32 -1.94
C VAL A 124 -24.48 7.13 -2.00
N TYR A 125 -24.11 5.98 -1.45
CA TYR A 125 -25.00 4.80 -1.41
C TYR A 125 -25.85 4.69 -0.13
N GLY A 126 -25.84 5.68 0.74
CA GLY A 126 -26.64 5.76 1.98
C GLY A 126 -26.30 4.66 3.00
N PRO A 127 -26.71 4.83 4.27
CA PRO A 127 -26.59 3.74 5.23
C PRO A 127 -27.55 2.63 4.80
N VAL A 128 -26.99 1.48 4.41
CA VAL A 128 -27.78 0.25 4.26
C VAL A 128 -28.46 0.03 5.62
N ARG A 129 -29.79 0.21 5.65
CA ARG A 129 -30.59 -0.03 6.85
C ARG A 129 -30.24 -1.39 7.40
N LYS A 130 -29.85 -1.40 8.67
CA LYS A 130 -29.67 -2.62 9.45
C LYS A 130 -31.03 -3.31 9.56
N ASN A 131 -31.38 -4.14 8.59
CA ASN A 131 -32.31 -5.23 8.79
C ASN A 131 -32.02 -6.27 7.72
N GLN A 132 -31.69 -7.47 8.22
CA GLN A 132 -31.46 -8.71 7.49
C GLN A 132 -30.06 -8.93 6.88
N GLY A 133 -29.32 -9.84 7.55
CA GLY A 133 -28.31 -10.69 6.93
C GLY A 133 -26.97 -10.02 6.67
N ILE A 134 -25.96 -10.59 7.24
CA ILE A 134 -24.55 -10.31 6.93
C ILE A 134 -24.36 -10.53 5.43
N THR A 135 -24.30 -9.45 4.66
CA THR A 135 -24.07 -9.55 3.23
C THR A 135 -22.58 -9.78 2.93
N HIS A 136 -22.33 -10.68 1.99
CA HIS A 136 -21.04 -11.23 1.57
C HIS A 136 -19.93 -10.23 1.18
N GLU A 137 -20.19 -8.94 1.10
CA GLU A 137 -19.18 -7.94 0.71
C GLU A 137 -18.19 -7.55 1.83
N ARG A 138 -18.61 -7.66 3.10
CA ARG A 138 -17.69 -7.46 4.22
C ARG A 138 -16.65 -8.58 4.32
N ALA A 139 -17.02 -9.78 3.86
CA ALA A 139 -16.16 -10.96 3.86
C ALA A 139 -14.99 -10.86 2.85
N LYS A 140 -15.12 -10.10 1.76
CA LYS A 140 -14.05 -9.99 0.76
C LYS A 140 -12.86 -9.17 1.25
N ASN A 141 -13.09 -8.08 1.99
CA ASN A 141 -11.99 -7.26 2.51
C ASN A 141 -11.30 -7.92 3.73
N ASP A 142 -12.06 -8.63 4.58
CA ASP A 142 -11.48 -9.42 5.67
C ASP A 142 -10.72 -10.64 5.15
N HIS A 143 -11.10 -11.18 3.99
CA HIS A 143 -10.44 -12.32 3.37
C HIS A 143 -9.06 -11.96 2.81
N VAL A 144 -8.88 -10.76 2.29
CA VAL A 144 -7.57 -10.26 1.82
C VAL A 144 -6.58 -10.13 2.98
N VAL A 145 -7.03 -9.62 4.12
CA VAL A 145 -6.19 -9.51 5.34
C VAL A 145 -5.85 -10.90 5.89
N ARG A 146 -6.79 -11.85 5.89
CA ARG A 146 -6.56 -13.23 6.33
C ARG A 146 -5.58 -13.99 5.42
N LYS A 147 -5.70 -13.86 4.09
CA LYS A 147 -4.74 -14.49 3.16
C LYS A 147 -3.31 -14.01 3.36
N THR A 148 -3.10 -12.75 3.74
CA THR A 148 -1.76 -12.25 4.08
C THR A 148 -1.20 -12.96 5.32
N LEU A 149 -2.05 -13.29 6.30
CA LEU A 149 -1.68 -14.07 7.48
C LEU A 149 -1.33 -15.53 7.15
N GLU A 150 -2.07 -16.17 6.25
CA GLU A 150 -1.82 -17.56 5.84
C GLU A 150 -0.48 -17.72 5.11
N ILE A 151 -0.11 -16.81 4.23
CA ILE A 151 1.20 -16.81 3.54
C ILE A 151 2.34 -16.71 4.55
N THR A 152 2.15 -15.93 5.63
CA THR A 152 3.16 -15.77 6.69
C THR A 152 3.31 -17.05 7.52
N HIS A 153 2.24 -17.81 7.74
CA HIS A 153 2.26 -19.09 8.46
C HIS A 153 2.89 -20.22 7.66
N GLU A 154 2.54 -20.37 6.38
CA GLU A 154 3.13 -21.42 5.51
C GLU A 154 4.66 -21.28 5.34
N LYS A 155 5.19 -20.05 5.34
CA LYS A 155 6.65 -19.85 5.30
C LYS A 155 7.36 -20.19 6.61
N ARG A 156 6.67 -20.13 7.76
CA ARG A 156 7.24 -20.53 9.06
C ARG A 156 7.32 -22.04 9.27
N GLU A 157 6.45 -22.80 8.63
CA GLU A 157 6.45 -24.27 8.75
C GLU A 157 7.46 -24.96 7.80
N ARG A 158 8.06 -24.22 6.86
CA ARG A 158 9.04 -24.75 5.88
C ARG A 158 10.49 -24.35 6.19
N GLN A 159 10.79 -23.70 7.31
CA GLN A 159 12.12 -23.41 7.82
C GLN A 159 12.41 -24.19 9.10
#